data_2adb5d50580fd8f337e5c2b5c56e13e8
#
_entry.id   2adb5d50580fd8f337e5c2b5c56e13e8
#
_cell.length_a   1.000
_cell.length_b   1.000
_cell.length_c   1.000
_cell.angle_alpha   90.00
_cell.angle_beta   90.00
_cell.angle_gamma   90.00
#
_symmetry.space_group_name_H-M   'P 1'
#
loop_
_entity.id
_entity.type
_entity.pdbx_description
1 polymer ?
#
loop_
_entity_poly.entity_id
_entity_poly.type
_entity_poly.pdbx_seq_one_letter_code
_entity_poly.pdbx_strand_id
1 'polypeptide(L)'
;VFAGRLADLGIDYRPIMQDAIARARKTRNIEIIWASTREVFNVVEADAMGCHIITAPADVLKKLPSLGTKTAAELSLGAVKSFREDALAAGLRLSVPASRAAE
;
A
#
# COMPACT_ATOMS: atom_id res chain seq x y z
N VAL A 1 17.58 -4.48 4.15
CA VAL A 1 16.63 -4.46 5.27
C VAL A 1 15.33 -5.16 4.87
N PHE A 2 14.91 -6.09 5.67
CA PHE A 2 13.70 -6.88 5.44
C PHE A 2 12.44 -6.15 5.97
N ALA A 3 12.05 -5.09 5.30
CA ALA A 3 10.95 -4.23 5.74
C ALA A 3 9.63 -5.00 5.93
N GLY A 4 9.28 -5.87 4.99
CA GLY A 4 8.05 -6.66 5.10
C GLY A 4 8.05 -7.63 6.27
N ARG A 5 9.19 -8.21 6.63
CA ARG A 5 9.31 -9.08 7.80
C ARG A 5 9.17 -8.32 9.09
N LEU A 6 9.69 -7.09 9.16
CA LEU A 6 9.49 -6.22 10.31
C LEU A 6 8.00 -5.89 10.48
N ALA A 7 7.35 -5.52 9.38
CA ALA A 7 5.90 -5.24 9.38
C ALA A 7 5.08 -6.45 9.82
N ASP A 8 5.45 -7.66 9.41
CA ASP A 8 4.79 -8.91 9.81
C ASP A 8 4.86 -9.13 11.34
N LEU A 9 5.88 -8.58 11.99
CA LEU A 9 6.05 -8.64 13.44
C LEU A 9 5.45 -7.44 14.17
N GLY A 10 4.74 -6.57 13.47
CA GLY A 10 4.17 -5.36 14.04
C GLY A 10 5.19 -4.26 14.34
N ILE A 11 6.38 -4.35 13.76
CA ILE A 11 7.45 -3.36 13.95
C ILE A 11 7.37 -2.34 12.82
N ASP A 12 7.38 -1.06 13.16
CA ASP A 12 7.43 0.01 12.17
C ASP A 12 8.83 0.05 11.52
N TYR A 13 8.89 -0.34 10.26
CA TYR A 13 10.14 -0.38 9.51
C TYR A 13 10.65 1.00 9.08
N ARG A 14 9.80 2.02 9.06
CA ARG A 14 10.15 3.34 8.51
C ARG A 14 11.32 4.01 9.22
N PRO A 15 11.36 4.11 10.56
CA PRO A 15 12.53 4.69 11.23
C PRO A 15 13.80 3.88 11.02
N ILE A 16 13.69 2.55 11.00
CA ILE A 16 14.83 1.65 10.78
C ILE A 16 15.40 1.85 9.37
N MET A 17 14.52 1.94 8.39
CA MET A 17 14.91 2.14 6.99
C MET A 17 15.53 3.52 6.79
N GLN A 18 14.94 4.57 7.36
CA GLN A 18 15.46 5.93 7.29
C GLN A 18 16.86 6.03 7.90
N ASP A 19 17.08 5.42 9.05
CA ASP A 19 18.38 5.39 9.71
C ASP A 19 19.42 4.65 8.86
N ALA A 20 19.09 3.50 8.33
CA ALA A 20 19.96 2.72 7.46
C ALA A 20 20.39 3.51 6.21
N ILE A 21 19.44 4.16 5.56
CA ILE A 21 19.71 4.98 4.36
C ILE A 21 20.59 6.18 4.71
N ALA A 22 20.31 6.87 5.82
CA ALA A 22 21.11 8.00 6.28
C ALA A 22 22.56 7.59 6.56
N ARG A 23 22.79 6.45 7.19
CA ARG A 23 24.11 5.91 7.45
C ARG A 23 24.84 5.54 6.17
N ALA A 24 24.14 4.92 5.23
CA ALA A 24 24.70 4.54 3.93
C ALA A 24 25.19 5.77 3.14
N ARG A 25 24.45 6.89 3.21
CA ARG A 25 24.84 8.14 2.53
C ARG A 25 26.13 8.75 3.04
N LYS A 26 26.49 8.48 4.29
CA LYS A 26 27.72 8.98 4.91
C LYS A 26 28.92 8.09 4.60
N THR A 27 28.70 6.93 4.02
CA THR A 27 29.72 5.92 3.78
C THR A 27 29.78 5.63 2.29
N ARG A 28 30.99 5.62 1.70
CA ARG A 28 31.18 5.22 0.31
C ARG A 28 30.96 3.71 0.15
N ASN A 29 30.44 3.31 -0.99
CA ASN A 29 30.28 1.91 -1.39
C ASN A 29 29.27 1.10 -0.58
N ILE A 30 28.34 1.77 0.11
CA ILE A 30 27.22 1.10 0.78
C ILE A 30 25.91 1.55 0.14
N GLU A 31 25.12 0.58 -0.24
CA GLU A 31 23.79 0.77 -0.75
C GLU A 31 22.79 -0.05 0.08
N ILE A 32 21.61 0.48 0.27
CA ILE A 32 20.56 -0.21 1.04
C ILE A 32 19.58 -0.87 0.08
N ILE A 33 19.31 -2.14 0.33
CA ILE A 33 18.27 -2.89 -0.36
C ILE A 33 17.04 -2.97 0.54
N TRP A 34 15.92 -2.52 0.00
CA TRP A 34 14.61 -2.74 0.60
C TRP A 34 14.12 -4.11 0.18
N ALA A 35 14.03 -5.01 1.12
CA ALA A 35 13.64 -6.38 0.87
C ALA A 35 12.32 -6.73 1.54
N SER A 36 11.74 -7.87 1.17
CA SER A 36 10.45 -8.34 1.63
C SER A 36 9.33 -7.34 1.30
N THR A 37 9.29 -6.89 0.07
CA THR A 37 8.27 -5.97 -0.43
C THR A 37 6.94 -6.69 -0.55
N ARG A 38 5.91 -6.18 0.13
CA ARG A 38 4.58 -6.78 0.21
C ARG A 38 3.54 -6.01 -0.59
N GLU A 39 3.72 -4.71 -0.73
CA GLU A 39 2.74 -3.80 -1.29
C GLU A 39 3.39 -2.85 -2.30
N VAL A 40 2.61 -2.41 -3.27
CA VAL A 40 3.06 -1.39 -4.23
C VAL A 40 3.47 -0.10 -3.51
N PHE A 41 2.79 0.24 -2.42
CA PHE A 41 3.12 1.44 -1.63
C PHE A 41 4.56 1.42 -1.10
N ASN A 42 5.14 0.25 -0.88
CA ASN A 42 6.54 0.14 -0.46
C ASN A 42 7.50 0.73 -1.50
N VAL A 43 7.16 0.65 -2.78
CA VAL A 43 7.96 1.25 -3.86
C VAL A 43 7.92 2.78 -3.74
N VAL A 44 6.76 3.33 -3.45
CA VAL A 44 6.58 4.78 -3.23
C VAL A 44 7.37 5.24 -2.00
N GLU A 45 7.28 4.48 -0.91
CA GLU A 45 8.04 4.76 0.32
C GLU A 45 9.55 4.72 0.08
N ALA A 46 10.03 3.68 -0.61
CA ALA A 46 11.45 3.52 -0.92
C ALA A 46 11.98 4.69 -1.76
N ASP A 47 11.22 5.09 -2.76
CA ASP A 47 11.56 6.25 -3.60
C ASP A 47 11.61 7.53 -2.79
N ALA A 48 10.61 7.79 -1.97
CA ALA A 48 10.55 8.99 -1.12
C ALA A 48 11.69 9.04 -0.10
N MET A 49 12.13 7.91 0.43
CA MET A 49 13.24 7.83 1.38
C MET A 49 14.61 7.89 0.69
N GLY A 50 14.66 7.76 -0.62
CA GLY A 50 15.92 7.69 -1.36
C GLY A 50 16.66 6.38 -1.18
N CYS A 51 15.95 5.27 -1.01
CA CYS A 51 16.53 3.94 -0.96
C CYS A 51 17.15 3.59 -2.32
N HIS A 52 18.30 2.93 -2.29
CA HIS A 52 19.06 2.65 -3.51
C HIS A 52 18.43 1.56 -4.36
N ILE A 53 17.98 0.48 -3.74
CA ILE A 53 17.51 -0.73 -4.40
C ILE A 53 16.26 -1.22 -3.67
N ILE A 54 15.29 -1.68 -4.42
CA ILE A 54 14.14 -2.39 -3.87
C ILE A 54 13.95 -3.70 -4.62
N THR A 55 13.72 -4.79 -3.90
CA THR A 55 13.28 -6.04 -4.49
C THR A 55 11.77 -6.03 -4.57
N ALA A 56 11.22 -6.45 -5.70
CA ALA A 56 9.78 -6.49 -5.90
C ALA A 56 9.37 -7.82 -6.54
N PRO A 57 8.49 -8.59 -5.89
CA PRO A 57 7.97 -9.81 -6.49
C PRO A 57 7.06 -9.48 -7.69
N ALA A 58 6.80 -10.49 -8.51
CA ALA A 58 6.06 -10.32 -9.76
C ALA A 58 4.65 -9.72 -9.56
N ASP A 59 3.97 -10.09 -8.49
CA ASP A 59 2.64 -9.55 -8.16
C ASP A 59 2.67 -8.06 -7.84
N VAL A 60 3.73 -7.58 -7.19
CA VAL A 60 3.94 -6.14 -6.94
C VAL A 60 4.27 -5.42 -8.25
N LEU A 61 5.16 -5.99 -9.07
CA LEU A 61 5.51 -5.42 -10.37
C LEU A 61 4.30 -5.25 -11.29
N LYS A 62 3.39 -6.20 -11.28
CA LYS A 62 2.16 -6.14 -12.09
C LYS A 62 1.24 -5.00 -11.68
N LYS A 63 1.31 -4.55 -10.44
CA LYS A 63 0.48 -3.46 -9.91
C LYS A 63 1.09 -2.07 -10.13
N LEU A 64 2.37 -1.99 -10.48
CA LEU A 64 3.04 -0.69 -10.70
C LEU A 64 2.31 0.22 -11.69
N PRO A 65 1.80 -0.28 -12.84
CA PRO A 65 1.10 0.58 -13.80
C PRO A 65 -0.17 1.23 -13.24
N SER A 66 -0.72 0.71 -12.15
CA SER A 66 -1.92 1.26 -11.52
C SER A 66 -1.64 2.42 -10.54
N LEU A 67 -0.35 2.72 -10.28
CA LEU A 67 0.01 3.85 -9.41
C LEU A 67 -0.56 5.15 -9.95
N GLY A 68 -1.29 5.88 -9.09
CA GLY A 68 -1.85 7.18 -9.43
C GLY A 68 -3.01 7.15 -10.41
N THR A 69 -3.52 5.99 -10.78
CA THR A 69 -4.64 5.88 -11.74
C THR A 69 -5.99 6.19 -11.12
N LYS A 70 -6.12 6.05 -9.79
CA LYS A 70 -7.36 6.34 -9.06
C LYS A 70 -7.07 7.10 -7.79
N THR A 71 -7.98 7.99 -7.42
CA THR A 71 -7.98 8.64 -6.11
C THR A 71 -8.61 7.71 -5.07
N ALA A 72 -8.37 8.02 -3.79
CA ALA A 72 -9.01 7.29 -2.70
C ALA A 72 -10.55 7.40 -2.77
N ALA A 73 -11.07 8.56 -3.18
CA ALA A 73 -12.50 8.78 -3.36
C ALA A 73 -13.07 7.90 -4.48
N GLU A 74 -12.39 7.83 -5.62
CA GLU A 74 -12.79 6.97 -6.75
C GLU A 74 -12.79 5.49 -6.37
N LEU A 75 -11.78 5.06 -5.62
CA LEU A 75 -11.70 3.69 -5.13
C LEU A 75 -12.85 3.35 -4.19
N SER A 76 -13.16 4.25 -3.25
CA SER A 76 -14.29 4.09 -2.33
C SER A 76 -15.63 4.02 -3.05
N LEU A 77 -15.85 4.87 -4.04
CA LEU A 77 -17.07 4.86 -4.85
C LEU A 77 -17.22 3.55 -5.62
N GLY A 78 -16.14 3.05 -6.21
CA GLY A 78 -16.11 1.76 -6.89
C GLY A 78 -16.46 0.60 -5.97
N ALA A 79 -15.91 0.59 -4.75
CA ALA A 79 -16.23 -0.41 -3.74
C ALA A 79 -17.69 -0.37 -3.30
N VAL A 80 -18.24 0.81 -3.07
CA VAL A 80 -19.66 0.99 -2.71
C VAL A 80 -20.57 0.46 -3.81
N LYS A 81 -20.28 0.80 -5.07
CA LYS A 81 -21.03 0.28 -6.21
C LYS A 81 -21.00 -1.23 -6.29
N SER A 82 -19.82 -1.83 -6.12
CA SER A 82 -19.63 -3.27 -6.16
C SER A 82 -20.42 -3.97 -5.06
N PHE A 83 -20.36 -3.47 -3.83
CA PHE A 83 -21.15 -4.00 -2.72
C PHE A 83 -22.65 -3.90 -2.98
N ARG A 84 -23.12 -2.78 -3.54
CA ARG A 84 -24.53 -2.58 -3.87
C ARG A 84 -24.99 -3.59 -4.93
N GLU A 85 -24.22 -3.78 -5.98
CA GLU A 85 -24.50 -4.74 -7.04
C GLU A 85 -24.56 -6.17 -6.51
N ASP A 86 -23.60 -6.55 -5.67
CA ASP A 86 -23.55 -7.86 -5.03
C ASP A 86 -24.75 -8.09 -4.12
N ALA A 87 -25.13 -7.09 -3.33
CA ALA A 87 -26.30 -7.16 -2.46
C ALA A 87 -27.59 -7.33 -3.26
N LEU A 88 -27.77 -6.60 -4.36
CA LEU A 88 -28.93 -6.73 -5.24
C LEU A 88 -28.96 -8.08 -5.93
N ALA A 89 -27.82 -8.57 -6.40
CA ALA A 89 -27.70 -9.89 -7.01
C ALA A 89 -28.03 -11.02 -6.03
N ALA A 90 -27.72 -10.84 -4.75
CA ALA A 90 -28.08 -11.78 -3.67
C ALA A 90 -29.52 -11.66 -3.20
N GLY A 91 -30.32 -10.78 -3.78
CA GLY A 91 -31.71 -10.56 -3.42
C GLY A 91 -31.91 -9.75 -2.14
N LEU A 92 -30.87 -9.10 -1.64
CA LEU A 92 -30.96 -8.22 -0.48
C LEU A 92 -31.57 -6.87 -0.87
N ARG A 93 -32.58 -6.44 -0.12
CA ARG A 93 -33.14 -5.11 -0.29
C ARG A 93 -32.62 -4.18 0.80
N LEU A 94 -32.01 -3.09 0.38
CA LEU A 94 -31.61 -2.01 1.28
C LEU A 94 -32.80 -1.06 1.49
N SER A 95 -33.96 -1.59 1.93
CA SER A 95 -35.09 -0.74 2.32
C SER A 95 -34.84 -0.26 3.75
N VAL A 96 -34.10 0.82 3.86
CA VAL A 96 -33.85 1.48 5.13
C VAL A 96 -34.81 2.70 5.21
N PRO A 97 -35.47 2.94 6.35
CA PRO A 97 -36.24 4.17 6.53
C PRO A 97 -35.36 5.39 6.29
N ALA A 98 -35.89 6.43 5.65
CA ALA A 98 -35.11 7.62 5.30
C ALA A 98 -34.38 8.27 6.48
N SER A 99 -34.97 8.20 7.69
CA SER A 99 -34.32 8.67 8.92
C SER A 99 -33.07 7.94 9.29
N ARG A 100 -32.94 6.68 8.88
CA ARG A 100 -31.69 5.88 9.07
C ARG A 100 -30.69 6.10 7.96
N ALA A 101 -31.16 6.38 6.77
CA ALA A 101 -30.25 6.63 5.64
C ALA A 101 -29.48 7.94 5.81
N ALA A 102 -29.94 8.85 6.66
CA ALA A 102 -29.26 10.11 6.99
C ALA A 102 -28.21 9.97 8.10
N GLU A 103 -28.17 8.86 8.77
CA GLU A 103 -27.21 8.56 9.80
C GLU A 103 -25.92 7.97 9.18
#